data_f959ddaee9f4f46805ad14989c400d13
#
_entry.id   f959ddaee9f4f46805ad14989c400d13
#
_cell.length_a   1.000
_cell.length_b   1.000
_cell.length_c   1.000
_cell.angle_alpha   90.00
_cell.angle_beta   90.00
_cell.angle_gamma   90.00
#
_symmetry.space_group_name_H-M   'P 1'
#
loop_
_entity.id
_entity.type
_entity.pdbx_description
1 polymer ?
#
loop_
_entity_poly.entity_id
_entity_poly.type
_entity_poly.pdbx_seq_one_letter_code
_entity_poly.pdbx_strand_id
1 'polypeptide(L)'
;MKAQLSLLLISIQSELLTLISICFAFFLPISGILLMIGVLIIIDTFTGIWKAKKLGEKITSRKLSSIISKLALYELTVIMFFLIDKFILNDIILTFFSVPFMLTKVVALVLASIEVMSINENYKVISTKNLDLWQSAKALFARAKDIKEDLNKLK
;
A
#
# COMPACT_ATOMS: atom_id res chain seq x y z
N MET A 1 -2.46 42.57 -27.16
CA MET A 1 -2.95 41.18 -27.40
C MET A 1 -2.06 40.10 -26.80
N LYS A 2 -0.76 40.04 -27.13
CA LYS A 2 0.16 39.00 -26.55
C LYS A 2 0.28 39.09 -25.02
N ALA A 3 0.38 40.28 -24.43
CA ALA A 3 0.51 40.45 -22.98
C ALA A 3 -0.77 40.02 -22.21
N GLN A 4 -1.96 40.29 -22.75
CA GLN A 4 -3.22 39.81 -22.15
C GLN A 4 -3.35 38.29 -22.22
N LEU A 5 -2.91 37.67 -23.31
CA LEU A 5 -2.93 36.23 -23.44
C LEU A 5 -1.95 35.55 -22.44
N SER A 6 -0.77 36.14 -22.23
CA SER A 6 0.17 35.63 -21.25
C SER A 6 -0.34 35.73 -19.81
N LEU A 7 -1.01 36.81 -19.45
CA LEU A 7 -1.64 36.95 -18.12
C LEU A 7 -2.77 35.95 -17.91
N LEU A 8 -3.61 35.70 -18.91
CA LEU A 8 -4.65 34.67 -18.86
C LEU A 8 -4.06 33.27 -18.68
N LEU A 9 -2.99 32.95 -19.41
CA LEU A 9 -2.32 31.66 -19.28
C LEU A 9 -1.73 31.47 -17.89
N ILE A 10 -1.09 32.49 -17.32
CA ILE A 10 -0.54 32.46 -15.95
C ILE A 10 -1.67 32.26 -14.92
N SER A 11 -2.81 32.96 -15.08
CA SER A 11 -3.97 32.80 -14.18
C SER A 11 -4.54 31.38 -14.24
N ILE A 12 -4.75 30.84 -15.44
CA ILE A 12 -5.23 29.44 -15.60
C ILE A 12 -4.25 28.43 -14.98
N GLN A 13 -2.96 28.64 -15.18
CA GLN A 13 -1.93 27.77 -14.60
C GLN A 13 -1.94 27.82 -13.07
N SER A 14 -2.08 28.99 -12.45
CA SER A 14 -2.14 29.14 -11.00
C SER A 14 -3.40 28.49 -10.41
N GLU A 15 -4.55 28.64 -11.05
CA GLU A 15 -5.78 27.98 -10.62
C GLU A 15 -5.71 26.46 -10.74
N LEU A 16 -5.13 25.94 -11.83
CA LEU A 16 -4.92 24.51 -12.02
C LEU A 16 -3.99 23.93 -10.95
N LEU A 17 -2.88 24.61 -10.65
CA LEU A 17 -1.96 24.20 -9.58
C LEU A 17 -2.65 24.22 -8.21
N THR A 18 -3.50 25.19 -7.95
CA THR A 18 -4.28 25.27 -6.70
C THR A 18 -5.25 24.11 -6.57
N LEU A 19 -5.99 23.78 -7.63
CA LEU A 19 -6.90 22.63 -7.64
C LEU A 19 -6.15 21.31 -7.42
N ILE A 20 -5.01 21.13 -8.09
CA ILE A 20 -4.16 19.94 -7.88
C ILE A 20 -3.69 19.85 -6.43
N SER A 21 -3.24 20.97 -5.85
CA SER A 21 -2.79 21.02 -4.46
C SER A 21 -3.90 20.67 -3.46
N ILE A 22 -5.12 21.13 -3.70
CA ILE A 22 -6.29 20.79 -2.88
C ILE A 22 -6.60 19.28 -2.97
N CYS A 23 -6.56 18.71 -4.18
CA CYS A 23 -6.73 17.27 -4.36
C CYS A 23 -5.66 16.46 -3.60
N PHE A 24 -4.38 16.85 -3.70
CA PHE A 24 -3.31 16.19 -2.94
C PHE A 24 -3.50 16.32 -1.44
N ALA A 25 -3.84 17.52 -0.94
CA ALA A 25 -4.08 17.76 0.48
C ALA A 25 -5.27 16.92 1.02
N PHE A 26 -6.28 16.68 0.18
CA PHE A 26 -7.43 15.85 0.55
C PHE A 26 -7.03 14.39 0.83
N PHE A 27 -6.12 13.82 0.02
CA PHE A 27 -5.66 12.43 0.17
C PHE A 27 -4.42 12.28 1.08
N LEU A 28 -3.88 13.38 1.59
CA LEU A 28 -2.70 13.35 2.46
C LEU A 28 -2.82 12.38 3.64
N PRO A 29 -3.98 12.26 4.33
CA PRO A 29 -4.12 11.33 5.47
C PRO A 29 -3.91 9.86 5.11
N ILE A 30 -4.13 9.46 3.87
CA ILE A 30 -3.98 8.07 3.40
C ILE A 30 -2.80 7.88 2.45
N SER A 31 -2.04 8.92 2.15
CA SER A 31 -0.92 8.87 1.19
C SER A 31 0.10 7.79 1.53
N GLY A 32 0.42 7.61 2.81
CA GLY A 32 1.30 6.54 3.27
C GLY A 32 0.75 5.14 3.03
N ILE A 33 -0.56 4.96 3.14
CA ILE A 33 -1.23 3.68 2.86
C ILE A 33 -1.16 3.37 1.35
N LEU A 34 -1.51 4.34 0.50
CA LEU A 34 -1.44 4.21 -0.95
C LEU A 34 -0.01 3.86 -1.39
N LEU A 35 0.99 4.61 -0.91
CA LEU A 35 2.39 4.32 -1.20
C LEU A 35 2.81 2.92 -0.76
N MET A 36 2.43 2.48 0.44
CA MET A 36 2.75 1.15 0.97
C MET A 36 2.19 0.04 0.08
N ILE A 37 0.92 0.14 -0.31
CA ILE A 37 0.28 -0.85 -1.19
C ILE A 37 0.96 -0.87 -2.56
N GLY A 38 1.24 0.29 -3.15
CA GLY A 38 1.95 0.39 -4.41
C GLY A 38 3.32 -0.27 -4.36
N VAL A 39 4.09 -0.04 -3.30
CA VAL A 39 5.41 -0.67 -3.10
C VAL A 39 5.28 -2.19 -2.95
N LEU A 40 4.29 -2.70 -2.20
CA LEU A 40 4.07 -4.15 -2.06
C LEU A 40 3.74 -4.81 -3.40
N ILE A 41 2.89 -4.20 -4.23
CA ILE A 41 2.57 -4.70 -5.57
C ILE A 41 3.82 -4.72 -6.47
N ILE A 42 4.67 -3.70 -6.36
CA ILE A 42 5.95 -3.66 -7.11
C ILE A 42 6.86 -4.82 -6.66
N ILE A 43 7.02 -5.05 -5.36
CA ILE A 43 7.83 -6.14 -4.81
C ILE A 43 7.26 -7.50 -5.23
N ASP A 44 5.93 -7.71 -5.13
CA ASP A 44 5.28 -8.93 -5.59
C ASP A 44 5.57 -9.19 -7.07
N THR A 45 5.48 -8.14 -7.88
CA THR A 45 5.80 -8.21 -9.31
C THR A 45 7.23 -8.64 -9.57
N PHE A 46 8.20 -8.01 -8.90
CA PHE A 46 9.62 -8.36 -9.05
C PHE A 46 9.90 -9.80 -8.63
N THR A 47 9.34 -10.23 -7.50
CA THR A 47 9.50 -11.62 -7.05
C THR A 47 8.81 -12.61 -7.99
N GLY A 48 7.63 -12.26 -8.52
CA GLY A 48 6.93 -13.07 -9.53
C GLY A 48 7.70 -13.20 -10.84
N ILE A 49 8.32 -12.12 -11.32
CA ILE A 49 9.19 -12.15 -12.51
C ILE A 49 10.43 -13.01 -12.26
N TRP A 50 11.04 -12.90 -11.10
CA TRP A 50 12.21 -13.71 -10.71
C TRP A 50 11.86 -15.19 -10.67
N LYS A 51 10.74 -15.54 -10.03
CA LYS A 51 10.20 -16.91 -10.00
C LYS A 51 9.99 -17.45 -11.43
N ALA A 52 9.33 -16.68 -12.32
CA ALA A 52 9.08 -17.08 -13.69
C ALA A 52 10.39 -17.35 -14.45
N LYS A 53 11.41 -16.49 -14.30
CA LYS A 53 12.74 -16.70 -14.87
C LYS A 53 13.40 -17.99 -14.37
N LYS A 54 13.29 -18.26 -13.06
CA LYS A 54 13.87 -19.48 -12.47
C LYS A 54 13.20 -20.76 -12.98
N LEU A 55 11.89 -20.69 -13.26
CA LEU A 55 11.11 -21.81 -13.80
C LEU A 55 11.19 -21.94 -15.32
N GLY A 56 11.89 -21.03 -16.02
CA GLY A 56 11.94 -21.01 -17.49
C GLY A 56 10.65 -20.57 -18.16
N GLU A 57 9.73 -19.95 -17.42
CA GLU A 57 8.47 -19.45 -17.95
C GLU A 57 8.66 -18.16 -18.75
N LYS A 58 7.92 -18.02 -19.86
CA LYS A 58 7.93 -16.79 -20.67
C LYS A 58 7.17 -15.67 -19.95
N ILE A 59 7.81 -14.52 -19.83
CA ILE A 59 7.18 -13.30 -19.32
C ILE A 59 6.39 -12.69 -20.48
N THR A 60 5.07 -12.66 -20.37
CA THR A 60 4.19 -12.10 -21.40
C THR A 60 3.76 -10.67 -21.03
N SER A 61 3.50 -9.83 -22.05
CA SER A 61 2.94 -8.49 -21.86
C SER A 61 1.59 -8.49 -21.10
N ARG A 62 0.83 -9.59 -21.19
CA ARG A 62 -0.40 -9.79 -20.41
C ARG A 62 -0.13 -9.82 -18.91
N LYS A 63 0.98 -10.44 -18.45
CA LYS A 63 1.40 -10.41 -17.04
C LYS A 63 1.73 -8.99 -16.59
N LEU A 64 2.34 -8.18 -17.44
CA LEU A 64 2.64 -6.77 -17.14
C LEU A 64 1.38 -5.90 -17.09
N SER A 65 0.44 -6.10 -18.00
CA SER A 65 -0.85 -5.37 -17.98
C SER A 65 -1.67 -5.67 -16.72
N SER A 66 -1.62 -6.90 -16.20
CA SER A 66 -2.34 -7.26 -14.98
C SER A 66 -1.85 -6.50 -13.73
N ILE A 67 -0.59 -6.05 -13.72
CA ILE A 67 -0.03 -5.27 -12.62
C ILE A 67 -0.69 -3.88 -12.53
N ILE A 68 -0.84 -3.22 -13.69
CA ILE A 68 -1.49 -1.90 -13.76
C ILE A 68 -2.94 -2.01 -13.30
N SER A 69 -3.66 -3.05 -13.74
CA SER A 69 -5.03 -3.30 -13.32
C SER A 69 -5.14 -3.58 -11.82
N LYS A 70 -4.22 -4.38 -11.26
CA LYS A 70 -4.14 -4.70 -9.84
C LYS A 70 -3.88 -3.44 -9.01
N LEU A 71 -2.90 -2.62 -9.43
CA LEU A 71 -2.58 -1.36 -8.77
C LEU A 71 -3.79 -0.44 -8.77
N ALA A 72 -4.42 -0.22 -9.94
CA ALA A 72 -5.57 0.65 -10.06
C ALA A 72 -6.76 0.17 -9.19
N LEU A 73 -7.05 -1.13 -9.17
CA LEU A 73 -8.13 -1.69 -8.36
C LEU A 73 -7.87 -1.54 -6.86
N TYR A 74 -6.65 -1.78 -6.39
CA TYR A 74 -6.33 -1.68 -4.96
C TYR A 74 -6.35 -0.23 -4.49
N GLU A 75 -5.74 0.69 -5.24
CA GLU A 75 -5.76 2.12 -4.92
C GLU A 75 -7.18 2.67 -4.93
N LEU A 76 -7.99 2.31 -5.93
CA LEU A 76 -9.39 2.69 -5.99
C LEU A 76 -10.17 2.15 -4.79
N THR A 77 -9.94 0.90 -4.40
CA THR A 77 -10.59 0.30 -3.22
C THR A 77 -10.26 1.08 -1.95
N VAL A 78 -8.98 1.40 -1.71
CA VAL A 78 -8.57 2.19 -0.54
C VAL A 78 -9.20 3.57 -0.55
N ILE A 79 -9.23 4.24 -1.70
CA ILE A 79 -9.85 5.55 -1.84
C ILE A 79 -11.36 5.48 -1.54
N MET A 80 -12.07 4.47 -2.05
CA MET A 80 -13.50 4.29 -1.76
C MET A 80 -13.77 4.13 -0.26
N PHE A 81 -13.01 3.28 0.42
CA PHE A 81 -13.15 3.09 1.87
C PHE A 81 -12.74 4.33 2.66
N PHE A 82 -11.74 5.09 2.20
CA PHE A 82 -11.41 6.38 2.78
C PHE A 82 -12.54 7.38 2.69
N LEU A 83 -13.24 7.44 1.55
CA LEU A 83 -14.40 8.33 1.40
C LEU A 83 -15.53 7.92 2.34
N ILE A 84 -15.81 6.62 2.47
CA ILE A 84 -16.81 6.09 3.42
C ILE A 84 -16.43 6.44 4.87
N ASP A 85 -15.19 6.18 5.24
CA ASP A 85 -14.67 6.52 6.57
C ASP A 85 -14.82 8.03 6.82
N LYS A 86 -14.32 8.85 5.90
CA LYS A 86 -14.25 10.30 6.08
C LYS A 86 -15.61 10.97 6.21
N PHE A 87 -16.58 10.54 5.40
CA PHE A 87 -17.88 11.22 5.31
C PHE A 87 -18.99 10.55 6.10
N ILE A 88 -18.84 9.28 6.49
CA ILE A 88 -19.90 8.51 7.13
C ILE A 88 -19.48 7.98 8.50
N LEU A 89 -18.32 7.35 8.59
CA LEU A 89 -17.98 6.54 9.75
C LEU A 89 -17.03 7.20 10.74
N ASN A 90 -16.26 8.21 10.33
CA ASN A 90 -15.17 8.74 11.13
C ASN A 90 -15.62 9.22 12.51
N ASP A 91 -16.73 9.95 12.59
CA ASP A 91 -17.23 10.48 13.86
C ASP A 91 -17.72 9.37 14.79
N ILE A 92 -18.35 8.33 14.23
CA ILE A 92 -18.82 7.16 14.96
C ILE A 92 -17.63 6.37 15.49
N ILE A 93 -16.65 6.08 14.62
CA ILE A 93 -15.46 5.29 14.96
C ILE A 93 -14.60 6.01 16.00
N LEU A 94 -14.39 7.31 15.86
CA LEU A 94 -13.61 8.09 16.82
C LEU A 94 -14.22 8.11 18.21
N THR A 95 -15.57 8.06 18.32
CA THR A 95 -16.26 8.01 19.58
C THR A 95 -15.96 6.71 20.37
N PHE A 96 -15.83 5.58 19.65
CA PHE A 96 -15.66 4.27 20.29
C PHE A 96 -14.21 3.78 20.30
N PHE A 97 -13.41 4.07 19.29
CA PHE A 97 -12.09 3.45 19.07
C PHE A 97 -10.93 4.42 19.06
N SER A 98 -11.15 5.73 19.00
CA SER A 98 -10.10 6.77 18.94
C SER A 98 -9.08 6.58 17.78
N VAL A 99 -9.44 5.84 16.74
CA VAL A 99 -8.56 5.54 15.60
C VAL A 99 -9.17 6.13 14.32
N PRO A 100 -8.60 7.20 13.77
CA PRO A 100 -9.12 7.79 12.54
C PRO A 100 -8.95 6.84 11.35
N PHE A 101 -9.92 6.84 10.46
CA PHE A 101 -9.94 6.02 9.23
C PHE A 101 -9.71 4.52 9.49
N MET A 102 -10.38 3.98 10.50
CA MET A 102 -10.19 2.60 10.96
C MET A 102 -10.53 1.60 9.87
N LEU A 103 -11.67 1.78 9.18
CA LEU A 103 -12.11 0.86 8.12
C LEU A 103 -11.13 0.86 6.94
N THR A 104 -10.67 2.03 6.53
CA THR A 104 -9.63 2.17 5.49
C THR A 104 -8.35 1.42 5.86
N LYS A 105 -7.91 1.54 7.12
CA LYS A 105 -6.72 0.84 7.64
C LYS A 105 -6.91 -0.67 7.66
N VAL A 106 -8.10 -1.15 8.05
CA VAL A 106 -8.42 -2.59 8.04
C VAL A 106 -8.38 -3.14 6.62
N VAL A 107 -9.02 -2.45 5.66
CA VAL A 107 -9.00 -2.87 4.25
C VAL A 107 -7.58 -2.85 3.69
N ALA A 108 -6.82 -1.80 3.97
CA ALA A 108 -5.42 -1.72 3.56
C ALA A 108 -4.57 -2.87 4.14
N LEU A 109 -4.81 -3.25 5.41
CA LEU A 109 -4.13 -4.38 6.04
C LEU A 109 -4.46 -5.71 5.34
N VAL A 110 -5.72 -5.92 4.95
CA VAL A 110 -6.13 -7.12 4.20
C VAL A 110 -5.43 -7.16 2.84
N LEU A 111 -5.44 -6.05 2.09
CA LEU A 111 -4.76 -5.96 0.79
C LEU A 111 -3.26 -6.18 0.92
N ALA A 112 -2.61 -5.54 1.89
CA ALA A 112 -1.20 -5.74 2.18
C ALA A 112 -0.87 -7.20 2.54
N SER A 113 -1.75 -7.87 3.31
CA SER A 113 -1.57 -9.27 3.68
C SER A 113 -1.61 -10.19 2.46
N ILE A 114 -2.48 -9.93 1.49
CA ILE A 114 -2.54 -10.67 0.22
C ILE A 114 -1.21 -10.54 -0.55
N GLU A 115 -0.67 -9.31 -0.65
CA GLU A 115 0.60 -9.08 -1.33
C GLU A 115 1.79 -9.77 -0.62
N VAL A 116 1.84 -9.67 0.71
CA VAL A 116 2.88 -10.33 1.50
C VAL A 116 2.82 -11.86 1.34
N MET A 117 1.60 -12.44 1.30
CA MET A 117 1.45 -13.88 1.04
C MET A 117 1.94 -14.25 -0.35
N SER A 118 1.59 -13.47 -1.37
CA SER A 118 2.05 -13.69 -2.76
C SER A 118 3.58 -13.61 -2.87
N ILE A 119 4.20 -12.59 -2.26
CA ILE A 119 5.65 -12.44 -2.19
C ILE A 119 6.29 -13.66 -1.51
N ASN A 120 5.71 -14.12 -0.40
CA ASN A 120 6.21 -15.29 0.32
C ASN A 120 6.15 -16.58 -0.53
N GLU A 121 5.06 -16.78 -1.27
CA GLU A 121 4.92 -17.91 -2.20
C GLU A 121 5.94 -17.85 -3.34
N ASN A 122 6.15 -16.66 -3.91
CA ASN A 122 7.16 -16.46 -4.94
C ASN A 122 8.57 -16.74 -4.39
N TYR A 123 8.85 -16.26 -3.18
CA TYR A 123 10.14 -16.44 -2.51
C TYR A 123 10.45 -17.91 -2.19
N LYS A 124 9.46 -18.69 -1.75
CA LYS A 124 9.63 -20.15 -1.51
C LYS A 124 10.12 -20.88 -2.75
N VAL A 125 9.66 -20.49 -3.94
CA VAL A 125 10.12 -21.08 -5.21
C VAL A 125 11.50 -20.58 -5.60
N ILE A 126 11.82 -19.31 -5.29
CA ILE A 126 13.11 -18.70 -5.61
C ILE A 126 14.22 -19.26 -4.68
N SER A 127 13.92 -19.42 -3.40
CA SER A 127 14.89 -19.89 -2.42
C SER A 127 15.06 -21.41 -2.52
N THR A 128 16.31 -21.85 -2.66
CA THR A 128 16.68 -23.27 -2.55
C THR A 128 16.67 -23.77 -1.10
N LYS A 129 16.69 -22.85 -0.14
CA LYS A 129 16.46 -23.13 1.28
C LYS A 129 14.98 -22.88 1.54
N ASN A 130 14.29 -23.84 2.16
CA ASN A 130 12.90 -23.69 2.62
C ASN A 130 12.79 -22.62 3.74
N LEU A 131 13.18 -21.39 3.43
CA LEU A 131 12.98 -20.22 4.29
C LEU A 131 11.54 -19.78 4.11
N ASP A 132 10.70 -20.20 5.03
CA ASP A 132 9.34 -19.67 5.14
C ASP A 132 9.41 -18.32 5.87
N LEU A 133 9.15 -17.21 5.14
CA LEU A 133 9.12 -15.86 5.73
C LEU A 133 8.14 -15.78 6.90
N TRP A 134 7.04 -16.54 6.84
CA TRP A 134 6.07 -16.63 7.91
C TRP A 134 6.63 -17.31 9.18
N GLN A 135 7.37 -18.39 9.01
CA GLN A 135 8.05 -19.03 10.15
C GLN A 135 9.14 -18.13 10.74
N SER A 136 9.88 -17.44 9.88
CA SER A 136 10.89 -16.46 10.32
C SER A 136 10.27 -15.30 11.09
N ALA A 137 9.14 -14.76 10.61
CA ALA A 137 8.39 -13.73 11.32
C ALA A 137 7.88 -14.22 12.68
N LYS A 138 7.27 -15.41 12.74
CA LYS A 138 6.85 -16.04 14.02
C LYS A 138 8.00 -16.20 15.00
N ALA A 139 9.16 -16.64 14.53
CA ALA A 139 10.34 -16.80 15.37
C ALA A 139 10.84 -15.45 15.94
N LEU A 140 10.78 -14.38 15.14
CA LEU A 140 11.12 -13.04 15.60
C LEU A 140 10.13 -12.52 16.66
N PHE A 141 8.82 -12.73 16.45
CA PHE A 141 7.81 -12.36 17.44
C PHE A 141 7.94 -13.14 18.74
N ALA A 142 8.23 -14.45 18.67
CA ALA A 142 8.48 -15.27 19.85
C ALA A 142 9.68 -14.72 20.65
N ARG A 143 10.82 -14.45 19.98
CA ARG A 143 12.00 -13.86 20.62
C ARG A 143 11.73 -12.48 21.23
N ALA A 144 10.97 -11.63 20.55
CA ALA A 144 10.60 -10.33 21.08
C ALA A 144 9.74 -10.44 22.35
N LYS A 145 8.85 -11.46 22.40
CA LYS A 145 8.06 -11.75 23.60
C LYS A 145 8.93 -12.21 24.75
N ASP A 146 9.85 -13.14 24.50
CA ASP A 146 10.79 -13.66 25.52
C ASP A 146 11.64 -12.53 26.12
N ILE A 147 12.18 -11.64 25.28
CA ILE A 147 12.94 -10.46 25.73
C ILE A 147 12.08 -9.56 26.63
N LYS A 148 10.81 -9.34 26.25
CA LYS A 148 9.90 -8.51 27.06
C LYS A 148 9.60 -9.15 28.42
N GLU A 149 9.44 -10.48 28.48
CA GLU A 149 9.23 -11.20 29.72
C GLU A 149 10.47 -11.14 30.63
N ASP A 150 11.67 -11.28 30.06
CA ASP A 150 12.92 -11.17 30.82
C ASP A 150 13.16 -9.75 31.35
N LEU A 151 12.85 -8.72 30.58
CA LEU A 151 12.90 -7.33 31.05
C LEU A 151 11.92 -7.04 32.19
N ASN A 152 10.75 -7.70 32.19
CA ASN A 152 9.78 -7.55 33.28
C ASN A 152 10.19 -8.25 34.57
N LYS A 153 11.03 -9.32 34.48
CA LYS A 153 11.58 -10.01 35.67
C LYS A 153 12.73 -9.25 36.33
N LEU A 154 13.34 -8.31 35.61
CA LEU A 154 14.47 -7.50 36.10
C LEU A 154 14.01 -6.17 36.78
N LYS A 155 12.72 -5.87 36.74
CA LYS A 155 12.06 -4.78 37.47
C LYS A 155 11.45 -5.26 38.75
#